data_7ae9dcd58668cf5b7f3a4f3e4a2fd6ed
#
_entry.id   7ae9dcd58668cf5b7f3a4f3e4a2fd6ed
#
_cell.length_a   1.000
_cell.length_b   1.000
_cell.length_c   1.000
_cell.angle_alpha   90.00
_cell.angle_beta   90.00
_cell.angle_gamma   90.00
#
_symmetry.space_group_name_H-M   'P 1'
#
loop_
_entity.id
_entity.type
_entity.pdbx_description
1 polymer ?
#
loop_
_entity_poly.entity_id
_entity_poly.type
_entity_poly.pdbx_seq_one_letter_code
_entity_poly.pdbx_strand_id
1 'polypeptide(L)' 'MEDLSTGYTWDEAPENLKKVALHLSNVLKIDKTEAYQMILEKMTEIMQEQINGTI' A
#
# COMPACT_ATOMS: atom_id res chain seq x y z
N MET A 1 -9.85 -0.89 -19.05
CA MET A 1 -9.63 -0.76 -18.80
C MET A 1 -9.21 -0.41 -18.07
N GLU A 2 -9.04 0.01 -17.65
CA GLU A 2 -8.73 0.23 -17.05
C GLU A 2 -7.99 0.53 -16.39
N ASP A 3 -7.66 1.22 -16.37
CA ASP A 3 -6.86 1.50 -15.80
C ASP A 3 -6.88 1.72 -14.42
N LEU A 4 -7.05 1.33 -13.88
CA LEU A 4 -7.15 1.21 -12.54
C LEU A 4 -5.93 1.05 -11.83
N SER A 5 -4.87 1.18 -12.46
CA SER A 5 -3.61 0.95 -11.86
C SER A 5 -3.07 2.12 -11.12
N THR A 6 -3.77 3.17 -11.06
CA THR A 6 -3.29 4.37 -10.42
C THR A 6 -3.00 4.11 -8.96
N GLY A 7 -1.79 4.25 -8.54
CA GLY A 7 -1.41 4.07 -7.14
C GLY A 7 -1.23 2.64 -6.73
N TYR A 8 -1.53 1.70 -7.61
CA TYR A 8 -1.42 0.30 -7.26
C TYR A 8 -0.14 -0.35 -7.77
N THR A 9 0.62 0.35 -8.57
CA THR A 9 1.87 -0.19 -9.06
C THR A 9 3.03 0.55 -8.41
N TRP A 10 4.16 -0.13 -8.35
CA TRP A 10 5.33 0.46 -7.72
C TRP A 10 5.73 1.76 -8.39
N ASP A 11 5.65 1.79 -9.70
CA ASP A 11 6.09 2.97 -10.45
C ASP A 11 5.28 4.21 -10.14
N GLU A 12 4.03 4.03 -9.79
CA GLU A 12 3.15 5.16 -9.52
C GLU A 12 3.08 5.50 -8.05
N ALA A 13 3.76 4.77 -7.20
CA ALA A 13 3.69 4.98 -5.79
C ALA A 13 4.38 6.30 -5.40
N PRO A 14 3.83 7.03 -4.44
CA PRO A 14 4.51 8.20 -3.91
C PRO A 14 5.82 7.81 -3.26
N GLU A 15 6.74 8.74 -3.22
CA GLU A 15 8.06 8.45 -2.69
C GLU A 15 7.99 8.00 -1.23
N ASN A 16 7.10 8.59 -0.47
CA ASN A 16 6.96 8.21 0.93
C ASN A 16 6.58 6.75 1.06
N LEU A 17 5.63 6.30 0.26
CA LEU A 17 5.20 4.91 0.30
C LEU A 17 6.28 3.99 -0.22
N LYS A 18 7.03 4.44 -1.19
CA LYS A 18 8.12 3.63 -1.70
C LYS A 18 9.14 3.36 -0.60
N LYS A 19 9.46 4.37 0.19
CA LYS A 19 10.42 4.19 1.27
C LYS A 19 9.91 3.21 2.30
N VAL A 20 8.65 3.33 2.66
CA VAL A 20 8.07 2.42 3.63
C VAL A 20 8.04 1.00 3.09
N ALA A 21 7.69 0.87 1.82
CA ALA A 21 7.64 -0.46 1.21
C ALA A 21 9.03 -1.09 1.17
N LEU A 22 10.05 -0.30 0.85
CA LEU A 22 11.40 -0.83 0.83
C LEU A 22 11.83 -1.27 2.23
N HIS A 23 11.47 -0.51 3.23
CA HIS A 23 11.78 -0.89 4.60
C HIS A 23 11.10 -2.19 4.97
N LEU A 24 9.83 -2.30 4.67
CA LEU A 24 9.09 -3.53 4.95
C LEU A 24 9.68 -4.70 4.19
N SER A 25 10.02 -4.47 2.95
CA SER A 25 10.61 -5.52 2.14
C SER A 25 11.87 -6.07 2.80
N ASN A 26 12.68 -5.18 3.36
CA ASN A 26 13.90 -5.61 4.05
C ASN A 26 13.58 -6.36 5.33
N VAL A 27 12.65 -5.84 6.11
CA VAL A 27 12.34 -6.43 7.39
C VAL A 27 11.70 -7.80 7.23
N LEU A 28 10.76 -7.90 6.31
CA LEU A 28 10.04 -9.15 6.10
C LEU A 28 10.71 -10.05 5.08
N LYS A 29 11.73 -9.55 4.40
CA LYS A 29 12.42 -10.31 3.36
C LYS A 29 11.48 -10.74 2.26
N ILE A 30 10.65 -9.82 1.82
CA ILE A 30 9.75 -10.06 0.71
C ILE A 30 10.04 -9.04 -0.38
N ASP A 31 9.39 -9.22 -1.52
CA ASP A 31 9.57 -8.33 -2.65
C ASP A 31 8.99 -6.96 -2.33
N LYS A 32 9.58 -5.91 -2.89
CA LYS A 32 9.10 -4.55 -2.64
C LYS A 32 7.68 -4.37 -3.15
N THR A 33 7.34 -5.01 -4.26
CA THR A 33 5.99 -4.92 -4.78
C THR A 33 5.00 -5.55 -3.82
N GLU A 34 5.39 -6.68 -3.25
CA GLU A 34 4.54 -7.35 -2.29
C GLU A 34 4.37 -6.50 -1.04
N ALA A 35 5.46 -5.90 -0.57
CA ALA A 35 5.38 -5.04 0.60
C ALA A 35 4.46 -3.85 0.34
N TYR A 36 4.56 -3.28 -0.85
CA TYR A 36 3.72 -2.15 -1.20
C TYR A 36 2.24 -2.55 -1.20
N GLN A 37 1.95 -3.73 -1.71
CA GLN A 37 0.56 -4.18 -1.72
C GLN A 37 0.03 -4.40 -0.31
N MET A 38 0.87 -4.89 0.58
CA MET A 38 0.46 -5.04 1.97
C MET A 38 0.11 -3.70 2.58
N ILE A 39 0.88 -2.67 2.25
CA ILE A 39 0.62 -1.34 2.76
C ILE A 39 -0.73 -0.85 2.26
N LEU A 40 -1.00 -1.05 0.98
CA LEU A 40 -2.27 -0.61 0.41
C LEU A 40 -3.45 -1.31 1.07
N GLU A 41 -3.31 -2.59 1.31
CA GLU A 41 -4.37 -3.33 1.98
C GLU A 41 -4.63 -2.80 3.37
N LYS A 42 -3.56 -2.52 4.10
CA LYS A 42 -3.72 -2.01 5.44
C LYS A 42 -4.38 -0.64 5.45
N MET A 43 -4.00 0.19 4.51
CA MET A 43 -4.61 1.52 4.42
C MET A 43 -6.09 1.42 4.13
N THR A 44 -6.47 0.50 3.26
CA THR A 44 -7.87 0.33 2.94
C THR A 44 -8.65 -0.15 4.17
N GLU A 45 -8.07 -1.07 4.92
CA GLU A 45 -8.70 -1.56 6.13
C GLU A 45 -8.94 -0.44 7.14
N ILE A 46 -7.92 0.38 7.34
CA ILE A 46 -8.03 1.46 8.30
C ILE A 46 -9.10 2.45 7.88
N MET A 47 -9.16 2.76 6.60
CA MET A 47 -10.17 3.68 6.12
C MET A 47 -11.56 3.13 6.32
N GLN A 48 -11.74 1.85 6.06
CA GLN A 48 -13.06 1.24 6.23
C GLN A 48 -13.46 1.22 7.70
N GLU A 49 -12.51 0.97 8.57
CA GLU A 49 -12.79 0.96 9.99
C GLU A 49 -13.22 2.32 10.46
N GLN A 50 -12.54 3.35 9.99
CA GLN A 50 -12.89 4.71 10.40
C GLN A 50 -14.29 5.07 9.96
N ILE A 51 -14.65 4.68 8.76
CA ILE A 51 -15.98 4.99 8.25
C ILE A 51 -17.03 4.29 9.09
N ASN A 52 -16.80 3.02 9.40
CA ASN A 52 -17.75 2.27 10.20
C ASN A 52 -17.81 2.79 11.62
N GLY A 53 -16.69 3.19 12.17
CA GLY A 53 -16.66 3.65 13.54
C GLY A 53 -17.25 5.03 13.73
N THR A 54 -17.41 5.77 12.66
CA THR A 54 -17.94 7.12 12.77
C THR A 54 -19.42 7.12 13.10
N ILE A 55 -20.08 6.08 12.79
CA ILE A 55 -21.49 5.99 13.07
C ILE A 55 -21.73 5.57 14.50
#